data_4085bf1e7f7f383f3453efc15be48e52
#
_entry.id   4085bf1e7f7f383f3453efc15be48e52
#
_cell.length_a   1.000
_cell.length_b   1.000
_cell.length_c   1.000
_cell.angle_alpha   90.00
_cell.angle_beta   90.00
_cell.angle_gamma   90.00
#
_symmetry.space_group_name_H-M   'P 1'
#
loop_
_entity.id
_entity.type
_entity.pdbx_description
1 polymer ?
#
loop_
_entity_poly.entity_id
_entity_poly.type
_entity_poly.pdbx_seq_one_letter_code
_entity_poly.pdbx_strand_id
1 'polypeptide(L)'
;LNNNKSRKIPMPFKTFKGIELVDKIINIDQSPIGRTPRSNPATYTGAFGPIRDWFTSLPESKSRGYKPGRFSFNVRGGRCEACEGDGVITYEMHFLPDVFIPCDTCKGARYNRETLEIRFKNKSIADVLNMTVDEGCDFFENIQSIRSKLLTLKKVGLGYIKIGQQATTLSGGEAQRIKLAKEL
;
A
#
# COMPACT_ATOMS: atom_id res chain seq x y z
N LEU A 1 -1.27 0.07 29.46
CA LEU A 1 -1.77 -1.20 28.94
C LEU A 1 -0.80 -1.87 27.96
N ASN A 2 0.09 -1.20 27.30
CA ASN A 2 1.20 -1.81 26.56
C ASN A 2 2.40 -1.95 27.50
N ASN A 3 2.32 -2.92 28.39
CA ASN A 3 3.32 -3.21 29.39
C ASN A 3 4.75 -2.88 28.92
N ASN A 4 5.34 -1.83 29.51
CA ASN A 4 6.74 -1.44 29.39
C ASN A 4 7.26 -1.03 27.98
N LYS A 5 6.42 -0.86 26.97
CA LYS A 5 6.86 -0.40 25.64
C LYS A 5 6.63 1.10 25.39
N SER A 6 5.83 1.77 26.20
CA SER A 6 5.62 3.23 26.09
C SER A 6 6.61 3.98 26.97
N ARG A 7 7.38 4.90 26.36
CA ARG A 7 8.25 5.85 27.08
C ARG A 7 7.46 7.05 27.64
N LYS A 8 6.14 7.11 27.42
CA LYS A 8 5.31 8.21 27.92
C LYS A 8 4.88 7.91 29.35
N ILE A 9 5.04 8.88 30.22
CA ILE A 9 4.55 8.84 31.59
C ILE A 9 3.02 8.90 31.54
N PRO A 10 2.29 7.96 32.19
CA PRO A 10 0.84 8.00 32.22
C PRO A 10 0.35 9.29 32.90
N MET A 11 -0.76 9.82 32.41
CA MET A 11 -1.42 10.94 33.12
C MET A 11 -1.93 10.49 34.49
N PRO A 12 -2.03 11.41 35.49
CA PRO A 12 -2.53 11.08 36.81
C PRO A 12 -3.95 10.49 36.74
N PHE A 13 -4.19 9.38 37.41
CA PHE A 13 -5.51 8.76 37.54
C PHE A 13 -5.72 8.23 38.95
N LYS A 14 -6.96 8.22 39.45
CA LYS A 14 -7.25 7.76 40.83
C LYS A 14 -7.25 6.23 40.93
N THR A 15 -7.95 5.58 40.04
CA THR A 15 -8.11 4.11 40.04
C THR A 15 -8.38 3.60 38.65
N PHE A 16 -7.80 2.48 38.29
CA PHE A 16 -8.08 1.75 37.05
C PHE A 16 -8.24 0.25 37.41
N LYS A 17 -9.45 -0.29 37.18
CA LYS A 17 -9.78 -1.70 37.45
C LYS A 17 -10.00 -2.44 36.14
N GLY A 18 -9.69 -3.73 36.08
CA GLY A 18 -9.89 -4.58 34.90
C GLY A 18 -8.79 -4.44 33.84
N ILE A 19 -7.64 -3.86 34.18
CA ILE A 19 -6.50 -3.71 33.24
C ILE A 19 -5.95 -5.08 32.80
N GLU A 20 -6.09 -6.07 33.64
CA GLU A 20 -5.69 -7.46 33.42
C GLU A 20 -6.54 -8.17 32.37
N LEU A 21 -7.73 -7.65 32.08
CA LEU A 21 -8.67 -8.19 31.10
C LEU A 21 -8.43 -7.62 29.68
N VAL A 22 -7.48 -6.69 29.52
CA VAL A 22 -7.20 -6.01 28.26
C VAL A 22 -5.79 -6.34 27.77
N ASP A 23 -5.67 -7.15 26.73
CA ASP A 23 -4.38 -7.54 26.16
C ASP A 23 -3.71 -6.42 25.37
N LYS A 24 -4.47 -5.70 24.54
CA LYS A 24 -3.94 -4.70 23.62
C LYS A 24 -4.95 -3.55 23.42
N ILE A 25 -4.42 -2.34 23.37
CA ILE A 25 -5.19 -1.16 22.89
C ILE A 25 -4.60 -0.73 21.55
N ILE A 26 -5.47 -0.60 20.56
CA ILE A 26 -5.13 -0.11 19.23
C ILE A 26 -5.72 1.29 19.11
N ASN A 27 -4.84 2.27 18.95
CA ASN A 27 -5.26 3.65 18.70
C ASN A 27 -5.30 3.90 17.19
N ILE A 28 -6.49 4.13 16.65
CA ILE A 28 -6.70 4.40 15.22
C ILE A 28 -7.18 5.83 15.07
N ASP A 29 -6.33 6.67 14.52
CA ASP A 29 -6.59 8.08 14.24
C ASP A 29 -6.73 8.35 12.73
N GLN A 30 -7.09 9.58 12.37
CA GLN A 30 -7.25 10.04 10.99
C GLN A 30 -5.95 10.57 10.35
N SER A 31 -4.80 10.39 11.00
CA SER A 31 -3.54 10.81 10.42
C SER A 31 -3.23 9.99 9.14
N PRO A 32 -2.53 10.57 8.16
CA PRO A 32 -2.19 9.88 6.92
C PRO A 32 -1.44 8.55 7.16
N ILE A 33 -1.66 7.55 6.32
CA ILE A 33 -0.93 6.28 6.34
C ILE A 33 0.50 6.39 5.78
N GLY A 34 0.84 7.54 5.25
CA GLY A 34 2.16 7.90 4.74
C GLY A 34 2.15 9.30 4.14
N ARG A 35 3.34 9.89 3.97
CA ARG A 35 3.52 11.27 3.50
C ARG A 35 4.10 11.36 2.09
N THR A 36 4.42 10.24 1.48
CA THR A 36 5.04 10.19 0.15
C THR A 36 4.09 9.55 -0.88
N PRO A 37 4.24 9.85 -2.17
CA PRO A 37 3.47 9.21 -3.25
C PRO A 37 3.62 7.68 -3.31
N ARG A 38 4.69 7.13 -2.72
CA ARG A 38 4.94 5.67 -2.64
C ARG A 38 4.06 4.96 -1.63
N SER A 39 3.62 5.68 -0.60
CA SER A 39 2.71 5.10 0.41
C SER A 39 1.33 4.89 -0.20
N ASN A 40 0.78 3.70 -0.02
CA ASN A 40 -0.54 3.33 -0.55
C ASN A 40 -1.18 2.22 0.30
N PRO A 41 -2.49 1.93 0.11
CA PRO A 41 -3.20 0.89 0.86
C PRO A 41 -2.52 -0.48 0.80
N ALA A 42 -2.04 -0.92 -0.38
CA ALA A 42 -1.42 -2.23 -0.53
C ALA A 42 -0.11 -2.36 0.25
N THR A 43 0.72 -1.31 0.28
CA THR A 43 1.97 -1.32 1.05
C THR A 43 1.70 -1.27 2.55
N TYR A 44 0.73 -0.48 2.98
CA TYR A 44 0.39 -0.29 4.39
C TYR A 44 -0.20 -1.56 5.02
N THR A 45 -1.11 -2.25 4.33
CA THR A 45 -1.77 -3.48 4.80
C THR A 45 -0.93 -4.74 4.57
N GLY A 46 0.19 -4.63 3.86
CA GLY A 46 1.04 -5.75 3.51
C GLY A 46 0.50 -6.61 2.35
N ALA A 47 -0.51 -6.15 1.61
CA ALA A 47 -1.01 -6.84 0.41
C ALA A 47 0.00 -6.81 -0.75
N PHE A 48 0.85 -5.80 -0.79
CA PHE A 48 1.81 -5.63 -1.89
C PHE A 48 2.92 -6.69 -1.91
N GLY A 49 3.30 -7.25 -0.75
CA GLY A 49 4.26 -8.36 -0.67
C GLY A 49 3.82 -9.57 -1.51
N PRO A 50 2.69 -10.20 -1.15
CA PRO A 50 2.13 -11.33 -1.92
C PRO A 50 1.89 -11.02 -3.41
N ILE A 51 1.49 -9.78 -3.78
CA ILE A 51 1.34 -9.39 -5.19
C ILE A 51 2.68 -9.46 -5.92
N ARG A 52 3.76 -8.94 -5.36
CA ARG A 52 5.09 -9.01 -5.96
C ARG A 52 5.60 -10.45 -6.08
N ASP A 53 5.39 -11.25 -5.05
CA ASP A 53 5.77 -12.66 -5.03
C ASP A 53 5.03 -13.44 -6.13
N TRP A 54 3.73 -13.13 -6.32
CA TRP A 54 2.94 -13.71 -7.38
C TRP A 54 3.51 -13.37 -8.77
N PHE A 55 3.76 -12.09 -9.05
CA PHE A 55 4.34 -11.68 -10.33
C PHE A 55 5.74 -12.29 -10.56
N THR A 56 6.51 -12.48 -9.50
CA THR A 56 7.83 -13.15 -9.56
C THR A 56 7.68 -14.62 -9.90
N SER A 57 6.60 -15.27 -9.48
CA SER A 57 6.37 -16.71 -9.71
C SER A 57 5.94 -17.04 -11.13
N LEU A 58 5.54 -16.05 -11.92
CA LEU A 58 5.07 -16.24 -13.30
C LEU A 58 6.20 -16.84 -14.18
N PRO A 59 5.86 -17.72 -15.15
CA PRO A 59 6.85 -18.37 -16.03
C PRO A 59 7.78 -17.37 -16.71
N GLU A 60 7.23 -16.29 -17.24
CA GLU A 60 8.00 -15.25 -17.92
C GLU A 60 8.97 -14.51 -16.97
N SER A 61 8.56 -14.23 -15.73
CA SER A 61 9.46 -13.66 -14.72
C SER A 61 10.61 -14.61 -14.39
N LYS A 62 10.31 -15.90 -14.24
CA LYS A 62 11.34 -16.93 -13.98
C LYS A 62 12.32 -17.06 -15.13
N SER A 63 11.84 -17.07 -16.38
CA SER A 63 12.71 -17.17 -17.56
C SER A 63 13.66 -15.98 -17.71
N ARG A 64 13.22 -14.78 -17.25
CA ARG A 64 14.03 -13.57 -17.23
C ARG A 64 14.88 -13.42 -15.95
N GLY A 65 14.80 -14.36 -15.00
CA GLY A 65 15.53 -14.33 -13.73
C GLY A 65 15.08 -13.19 -12.80
N TYR A 66 13.84 -12.72 -12.92
CA TYR A 66 13.32 -11.63 -12.11
C TYR A 66 13.04 -12.08 -10.67
N LYS A 67 13.50 -11.27 -9.72
CA LYS A 67 13.29 -11.44 -8.28
C LYS A 67 12.20 -10.49 -7.76
N PRO A 68 11.65 -10.68 -6.54
CA PRO A 68 10.60 -9.81 -5.98
C PRO A 68 10.96 -8.32 -5.96
N GLY A 69 12.25 -7.98 -5.86
CA GLY A 69 12.74 -6.60 -5.95
C GLY A 69 12.44 -5.92 -7.29
N ARG A 70 12.35 -6.69 -8.40
CA ARG A 70 12.00 -6.17 -9.73
C ARG A 70 10.60 -5.55 -9.74
N PHE A 71 9.68 -6.12 -8.98
CA PHE A 71 8.30 -5.67 -8.86
C PHE A 71 8.07 -4.68 -7.71
N SER A 72 9.15 -4.12 -7.13
CA SER A 72 9.10 -3.06 -6.13
C SER A 72 9.40 -1.71 -6.79
N PHE A 73 8.50 -0.76 -6.65
CA PHE A 73 8.75 0.62 -7.08
C PHE A 73 9.68 1.40 -6.12
N ASN A 74 10.04 0.81 -4.97
CA ASN A 74 10.98 1.42 -4.01
C ASN A 74 12.45 1.03 -4.27
N VAL A 75 12.70 0.03 -5.11
CA VAL A 75 14.03 -0.54 -5.35
C VAL A 75 14.41 -0.35 -6.82
N ARG A 76 15.67 -0.03 -7.08
CA ARG A 76 16.22 0.05 -8.44
C ARG A 76 16.11 -1.28 -9.17
N GLY A 77 16.01 -1.21 -10.49
CA GLY A 77 16.00 -2.36 -11.39
C GLY A 77 14.66 -2.56 -12.10
N GLY A 78 13.51 -2.40 -11.43
CA GLY A 78 12.19 -2.53 -12.04
C GLY A 78 11.37 -1.25 -12.05
N ARG A 79 11.72 -0.26 -11.23
CA ARG A 79 11.04 1.02 -11.15
C ARG A 79 11.38 1.92 -12.34
N CYS A 80 10.52 2.89 -12.60
CA CYS A 80 10.85 4.01 -13.48
C CYS A 80 11.93 4.87 -12.81
N GLU A 81 13.09 5.03 -13.43
CA GLU A 81 14.18 5.82 -12.83
C GLU A 81 13.96 7.34 -12.99
N ALA A 82 13.12 7.78 -13.95
CA ALA A 82 12.81 9.21 -14.11
C ALA A 82 12.03 9.79 -12.93
N CYS A 83 11.09 9.02 -12.35
CA CYS A 83 10.32 9.42 -11.15
C CYS A 83 10.70 8.57 -9.92
N GLU A 84 11.72 7.76 -10.02
CA GLU A 84 12.20 6.87 -8.95
C GLU A 84 11.10 5.98 -8.34
N GLY A 85 10.05 5.67 -9.10
CA GLY A 85 8.92 4.85 -8.68
C GLY A 85 7.75 5.61 -8.06
N ASP A 86 7.80 6.94 -7.98
CA ASP A 86 6.70 7.75 -7.45
C ASP A 86 5.49 7.79 -8.41
N GLY A 87 5.73 7.62 -9.71
CA GLY A 87 4.71 7.75 -10.74
C GLY A 87 4.39 9.20 -11.07
N VAL A 88 4.86 10.14 -10.26
CA VAL A 88 4.68 11.58 -10.39
C VAL A 88 6.02 12.29 -10.24
N ILE A 89 6.12 13.50 -10.79
CA ILE A 89 7.20 14.45 -10.52
C ILE A 89 6.62 15.49 -9.55
N THR A 90 7.31 15.73 -8.45
CA THR A 90 6.92 16.70 -7.44
C THR A 90 7.63 18.01 -7.71
N TYR A 91 6.88 19.09 -7.79
CA TYR A 91 7.39 20.45 -7.83
C TYR A 91 7.13 21.09 -6.46
N GLU A 92 8.21 21.23 -5.69
CA GLU A 92 8.15 21.87 -4.37
C GLU A 92 7.97 23.38 -4.53
N MET A 93 6.97 23.92 -3.88
CA MET A 93 6.65 25.35 -3.88
C MET A 93 6.79 25.91 -2.46
N HIS A 94 7.77 26.80 -2.23
CA HIS A 94 8.12 27.29 -0.91
C HIS A 94 6.96 27.90 -0.10
N PHE A 95 5.94 28.47 -0.76
CA PHE A 95 4.81 29.14 -0.10
C PHE A 95 3.44 28.58 -0.50
N LEU A 96 3.39 27.58 -1.36
CA LEU A 96 2.17 26.95 -1.86
C LEU A 96 2.27 25.43 -1.67
N PRO A 97 1.14 24.69 -1.69
CA PRO A 97 1.18 23.25 -1.69
C PRO A 97 1.96 22.69 -2.89
N ASP A 98 2.71 21.62 -2.68
CA ASP A 98 3.44 20.93 -3.72
C ASP A 98 2.53 20.49 -4.86
N VAL A 99 3.02 20.59 -6.09
CA VAL A 99 2.30 20.15 -7.29
C VAL A 99 2.84 18.80 -7.75
N PHE A 100 1.93 17.84 -7.97
CA PHE A 100 2.24 16.50 -8.42
C PHE A 100 1.78 16.32 -9.87
N ILE A 101 2.73 16.16 -10.79
CA ILE A 101 2.45 15.97 -12.22
C ILE A 101 2.78 14.51 -12.59
N PRO A 102 1.92 13.79 -13.33
CA PRO A 102 2.24 12.44 -13.81
C PRO A 102 3.58 12.40 -14.53
N CYS A 103 4.43 11.43 -14.21
CA CYS A 103 5.72 11.26 -14.85
C CYS A 103 5.57 10.98 -16.35
N ASP A 104 6.19 11.79 -17.20
CA ASP A 104 6.09 11.65 -18.66
C ASP A 104 6.66 10.35 -19.20
N THR A 105 7.67 9.80 -18.54
CA THR A 105 8.32 8.55 -18.95
C THR A 105 7.44 7.33 -18.71
N CYS A 106 6.87 7.19 -17.51
CA CYS A 106 6.07 6.01 -17.16
C CYS A 106 4.55 6.28 -17.18
N LYS A 107 4.12 7.51 -17.45
CA LYS A 107 2.69 7.89 -17.46
C LYS A 107 1.93 7.47 -16.19
N GLY A 108 2.59 7.58 -15.03
CA GLY A 108 2.03 7.19 -13.75
C GLY A 108 2.19 5.70 -13.37
N ALA A 109 2.71 4.86 -14.27
CA ALA A 109 2.81 3.41 -14.04
C ALA A 109 3.87 3.00 -13.01
N ARG A 110 4.80 3.88 -12.61
CA ARG A 110 5.85 3.67 -11.59
C ARG A 110 6.97 2.71 -11.98
N TYR A 111 6.82 1.90 -13.01
CA TYR A 111 7.75 0.86 -13.45
C TYR A 111 8.35 1.17 -14.81
N ASN A 112 9.47 0.54 -15.11
CA ASN A 112 10.04 0.55 -16.44
C ASN A 112 9.29 -0.41 -17.38
N ARG A 113 9.54 -0.27 -18.68
CA ARG A 113 8.83 -1.01 -19.73
C ARG A 113 8.96 -2.52 -19.57
N GLU A 114 10.17 -3.02 -19.30
CA GLU A 114 10.44 -4.46 -19.22
C GLU A 114 9.69 -5.11 -18.03
N THR A 115 9.50 -4.39 -16.92
CA THR A 115 8.70 -4.89 -15.79
C THR A 115 7.21 -4.93 -16.14
N LEU A 116 6.72 -3.95 -16.93
CA LEU A 116 5.32 -3.87 -17.36
C LEU A 116 4.96 -4.91 -18.45
N GLU A 117 5.94 -5.50 -19.11
CA GLU A 117 5.72 -6.61 -20.05
C GLU A 117 5.24 -7.87 -19.35
N ILE A 118 5.63 -8.08 -18.08
CA ILE A 118 5.17 -9.23 -17.29
C ILE A 118 3.68 -9.07 -16.98
N ARG A 119 2.87 -10.02 -17.43
CA ARG A 119 1.42 -9.96 -17.33
C ARG A 119 0.82 -11.21 -16.70
N PHE A 120 -0.16 -11.01 -15.85
CA PHE A 120 -1.06 -12.05 -15.34
C PHE A 120 -2.49 -11.72 -15.75
N LYS A 121 -3.20 -12.66 -16.39
CA LYS A 121 -4.54 -12.41 -16.97
C LYS A 121 -4.57 -11.10 -17.81
N ASN A 122 -3.55 -10.87 -18.63
CA ASN A 122 -3.36 -9.67 -19.47
C ASN A 122 -3.17 -8.35 -18.70
N LYS A 123 -2.95 -8.37 -17.39
CA LYS A 123 -2.71 -7.18 -16.56
C LYS A 123 -1.27 -7.16 -16.05
N SER A 124 -0.61 -6.03 -16.17
CA SER A 124 0.69 -5.75 -15.55
C SER A 124 0.53 -5.44 -14.06
N ILE A 125 1.63 -5.39 -13.32
CA ILE A 125 1.59 -4.99 -11.91
C ILE A 125 1.09 -3.54 -11.72
N ALA A 126 1.33 -2.64 -12.67
CA ALA A 126 0.78 -1.29 -12.63
C ALA A 126 -0.74 -1.28 -12.83
N ASP A 127 -1.26 -2.12 -13.75
CA ASP A 127 -2.71 -2.27 -13.93
C ASP A 127 -3.36 -2.79 -12.64
N VAL A 128 -2.74 -3.77 -11.97
CA VAL A 128 -3.22 -4.29 -10.68
C VAL A 128 -3.26 -3.21 -9.60
N LEU A 129 -2.24 -2.37 -9.51
CA LEU A 129 -2.23 -1.25 -8.55
C LEU A 129 -3.31 -0.19 -8.86
N ASN A 130 -3.74 -0.08 -10.10
CA ASN A 130 -4.82 0.81 -10.54
C ASN A 130 -6.23 0.22 -10.39
N MET A 131 -6.36 -1.09 -10.15
CA MET A 131 -7.64 -1.71 -9.83
C MET A 131 -8.19 -1.18 -8.51
N THR A 132 -9.51 -1.11 -8.40
CA THR A 132 -10.17 -0.97 -7.10
C THR A 132 -9.95 -2.21 -6.25
N VAL A 133 -10.16 -2.10 -4.95
CA VAL A 133 -10.07 -3.26 -4.04
C VAL A 133 -11.09 -4.33 -4.42
N ASP A 134 -12.30 -3.93 -4.85
CA ASP A 134 -13.33 -4.86 -5.31
C ASP A 134 -12.88 -5.63 -6.55
N GLU A 135 -12.41 -4.93 -7.60
CA GLU A 135 -11.86 -5.56 -8.80
C GLU A 135 -10.69 -6.49 -8.48
N GLY A 136 -9.82 -6.07 -7.56
CA GLY A 136 -8.70 -6.88 -7.12
C GLY A 136 -9.11 -8.16 -6.39
N CYS A 137 -10.18 -8.13 -5.59
CA CYS A 137 -10.73 -9.32 -4.93
C CYS A 137 -11.21 -10.36 -5.95
N ASP A 138 -11.86 -9.91 -7.02
CA ASP A 138 -12.35 -10.77 -8.10
C ASP A 138 -11.20 -11.25 -8.99
N PHE A 139 -10.26 -10.37 -9.32
CA PHE A 139 -9.08 -10.70 -10.12
C PHE A 139 -8.20 -11.79 -9.50
N PHE A 140 -8.02 -11.71 -8.18
CA PHE A 140 -7.23 -12.66 -7.38
C PHE A 140 -8.08 -13.68 -6.64
N GLU A 141 -9.26 -14.04 -7.14
CA GLU A 141 -10.20 -14.97 -6.49
C GLU A 141 -9.56 -16.30 -6.03
N ASN A 142 -8.64 -16.83 -6.86
CA ASN A 142 -7.96 -18.12 -6.63
C ASN A 142 -6.60 -17.98 -5.92
N ILE A 143 -6.21 -16.75 -5.50
CA ILE A 143 -4.91 -16.49 -4.85
C ILE A 143 -5.16 -15.99 -3.43
N GLN A 144 -5.36 -16.95 -2.52
CA GLN A 144 -5.80 -16.69 -1.15
C GLN A 144 -4.89 -15.71 -0.39
N SER A 145 -3.57 -15.76 -0.61
CA SER A 145 -2.61 -14.87 0.07
C SER A 145 -2.79 -13.39 -0.27
N ILE A 146 -3.27 -13.07 -1.47
CA ILE A 146 -3.59 -11.72 -1.91
C ILE A 146 -5.03 -11.38 -1.54
N ARG A 147 -5.96 -12.26 -1.91
CA ARG A 147 -7.41 -12.08 -1.73
C ARG A 147 -7.77 -11.78 -0.28
N SER A 148 -7.21 -12.52 0.69
CA SER A 148 -7.50 -12.30 2.12
C SER A 148 -7.20 -10.87 2.57
N LYS A 149 -6.07 -10.31 2.12
CA LYS A 149 -5.68 -8.93 2.45
C LYS A 149 -6.60 -7.89 1.81
N LEU A 150 -7.00 -8.10 0.56
CA LEU A 150 -7.95 -7.22 -0.13
C LEU A 150 -9.35 -7.31 0.46
N LEU A 151 -9.80 -8.52 0.84
CA LEU A 151 -11.09 -8.71 1.51
C LEU A 151 -11.17 -7.96 2.85
N THR A 152 -10.07 -7.84 3.59
CA THR A 152 -10.05 -7.05 4.82
C THR A 152 -10.30 -5.57 4.53
N LEU A 153 -9.69 -5.02 3.47
CA LEU A 153 -9.98 -3.65 3.01
C LEU A 153 -11.43 -3.50 2.56
N LYS A 154 -11.98 -4.47 1.83
CA LYS A 154 -13.39 -4.48 1.41
C LYS A 154 -14.35 -4.50 2.60
N LYS A 155 -14.07 -5.34 3.63
CA LYS A 155 -14.89 -5.45 4.85
C LYS A 155 -14.99 -4.14 5.65
N VAL A 156 -13.96 -3.29 5.62
CA VAL A 156 -14.02 -1.97 6.25
C VAL A 156 -14.64 -0.89 5.34
N GLY A 157 -15.28 -1.29 4.23
CA GLY A 157 -16.01 -0.40 3.32
C GLY A 157 -15.08 0.38 2.37
N LEU A 158 -13.91 -0.16 2.02
CA LEU A 158 -12.95 0.46 1.11
C LEU A 158 -12.83 -0.27 -0.23
N GLY A 159 -13.93 -0.91 -0.69
CA GLY A 159 -13.95 -1.61 -1.98
C GLY A 159 -13.68 -0.72 -3.18
N TYR A 160 -14.05 0.55 -3.11
CA TYR A 160 -13.96 1.53 -4.19
C TYR A 160 -12.59 2.19 -4.37
N ILE A 161 -11.71 2.19 -3.36
CA ILE A 161 -10.39 2.81 -3.48
C ILE A 161 -9.47 1.96 -4.35
N LYS A 162 -8.49 2.59 -5.02
CA LYS A 162 -7.49 1.84 -5.77
C LYS A 162 -6.48 1.16 -4.84
N ILE A 163 -6.06 -0.05 -5.19
CA ILE A 163 -5.07 -0.84 -4.44
C ILE A 163 -3.77 -0.04 -4.24
N GLY A 164 -3.30 0.66 -5.28
CA GLY A 164 -2.10 1.48 -5.27
C GLY A 164 -2.37 2.99 -5.13
N GLN A 165 -3.54 3.41 -4.62
CA GLN A 165 -3.87 4.82 -4.44
C GLN A 165 -2.86 5.53 -3.54
N GLN A 166 -2.37 6.68 -3.96
CA GLN A 166 -1.40 7.44 -3.16
C GLN A 166 -2.00 7.87 -1.82
N ALA A 167 -1.24 7.70 -0.75
CA ALA A 167 -1.69 8.06 0.61
C ALA A 167 -2.06 9.55 0.74
N THR A 168 -1.42 10.41 -0.04
CA THR A 168 -1.68 11.86 -0.07
C THR A 168 -3.03 12.24 -0.67
N THR A 169 -3.70 11.33 -1.38
CA THR A 169 -5.01 11.53 -1.99
C THR A 169 -6.16 10.92 -1.17
N LEU A 170 -5.84 10.26 -0.06
CA LEU A 170 -6.82 9.63 0.82
C LEU A 170 -7.40 10.65 1.81
N SER A 171 -8.68 10.57 2.04
CA SER A 171 -9.33 11.30 3.14
C SER A 171 -8.91 10.74 4.51
N GLY A 172 -9.06 11.52 5.57
CA GLY A 172 -8.76 11.07 6.94
C GLY A 172 -9.57 9.83 7.34
N GLY A 173 -10.84 9.75 6.92
CA GLY A 173 -11.69 8.57 7.17
C GLY A 173 -11.24 7.32 6.41
N GLU A 174 -10.73 7.44 5.20
CA GLU A 174 -10.14 6.33 4.45
C GLU A 174 -8.84 5.87 5.10
N ALA A 175 -7.96 6.80 5.48
CA ALA A 175 -6.73 6.50 6.20
C ALA A 175 -7.00 5.75 7.52
N GLN A 176 -8.01 6.18 8.27
CA GLN A 176 -8.45 5.53 9.51
C GLN A 176 -8.92 4.10 9.26
N ARG A 177 -9.77 3.87 8.23
CA ARG A 177 -10.26 2.53 7.89
C ARG A 177 -9.16 1.62 7.36
N ILE A 178 -8.16 2.14 6.62
CA ILE A 178 -6.99 1.37 6.21
C ILE A 178 -6.17 0.92 7.42
N LYS A 179 -6.00 1.79 8.43
CA LYS A 179 -5.35 1.42 9.69
C LYS A 179 -6.11 0.32 10.42
N LEU A 180 -7.45 0.42 10.47
CA LEU A 180 -8.30 -0.63 11.02
C LEU A 180 -8.13 -1.96 10.28
N ALA A 181 -8.15 -1.92 8.94
CA ALA A 181 -7.96 -3.12 8.12
C ALA A 181 -6.64 -3.85 8.35
N LYS A 182 -5.59 -3.13 8.76
CA LYS A 182 -4.28 -3.73 9.07
C LYS A 182 -4.29 -4.51 10.39
N GLU A 183 -5.14 -4.12 11.33
CA GLU A 183 -5.21 -4.73 12.66
C GLU A 183 -6.20 -5.91 12.74
N LEU A 184 -7.05 -6.07 11.71
CA LEU A 184 -7.95 -7.20 11.52
C LEU A 184 -7.26 -8.38 10.80
#